data_5bd202346abe86c8f8cf20fa7a0002d4
#
_entry.id   5bd202346abe86c8f8cf20fa7a0002d4
#
_cell.length_a   1.000
_cell.length_b   1.000
_cell.length_c   1.000
_cell.angle_alpha   90.00
_cell.angle_beta   90.00
_cell.angle_gamma   90.00
#
_symmetry.space_group_name_H-M   'P 1'
#
loop_
_entity.id
_entity.type
_entity.pdbx_description
1 polymer ?
#
loop_
_entity_poly.entity_id
_entity_poly.type
_entity_poly.pdbx_seq_one_letter_code
_entity_poly.pdbx_strand_id
1 'polypeptide(L)'
;MTRSFLLAAALAALGPSALRAADEPLADPGVDLARVRAAIDRGAEFICKDLDKTLKPYAEPGHGQCDDTLILYALVKAGGRSVSRPEFKQVLDHALKRKLSRTYQAAVLAMALEAYNPAVYAGYIQNCAQFLVDNQCDNGQWSYGSEVDLPTPSLAAGLTATPGGGGGGEIVSRDANTRAKTPIQRRGSGPPEGDNSNTQYALLGLRSCEDAGFKVPFDTWRKGLSAWVSTQREDGGWNYDRKHDEGSYPSMTEGGIGSVAICMHFLQRNWKASDTVNKAYGFIAKNFDVPKNPVGRHGGKSSFEYYHIYAIERAGMLTNREAFGPHRWYKIGAEWLLQNQKGDGSWESKMPFGHPVKDTCFAILFLTRATRPIVYSGH
;
A
#
# COMPACT_ATOMS: atom_id res chain seq x y z
N MET A 1 -59.65 -36.66 31.89
CA MET A 1 -58.45 -36.09 32.52
C MET A 1 -57.41 -35.89 31.45
N THR A 2 -57.40 -34.75 30.86
CA THR A 2 -56.55 -34.41 29.73
C THR A 2 -55.50 -33.38 30.21
N ARG A 3 -54.20 -33.72 30.09
CA ARG A 3 -53.11 -32.82 30.37
C ARG A 3 -52.52 -32.34 29.03
N SER A 4 -52.76 -31.06 28.72
CA SER A 4 -52.11 -30.35 27.65
C SER A 4 -50.69 -29.97 28.02
N PHE A 5 -49.72 -30.35 27.20
CA PHE A 5 -48.35 -29.81 27.28
C PHE A 5 -48.19 -28.68 26.31
N LEU A 6 -48.01 -27.47 26.83
CA LEU A 6 -47.56 -26.29 26.09
C LEU A 6 -46.08 -26.40 25.82
N LEU A 7 -45.68 -26.46 24.55
CA LEU A 7 -44.30 -26.36 24.12
C LEU A 7 -44.01 -24.87 23.84
N ALA A 8 -43.28 -24.23 24.74
CA ALA A 8 -42.81 -22.87 24.51
C ALA A 8 -41.55 -22.90 23.64
N ALA A 9 -41.68 -22.41 22.42
CA ALA A 9 -40.54 -22.18 21.53
C ALA A 9 -39.77 -20.93 21.96
N ALA A 10 -38.58 -21.11 22.48
CA ALA A 10 -37.65 -20.01 22.72
C ALA A 10 -36.98 -19.61 21.41
N LEU A 11 -37.42 -18.50 20.80
CA LEU A 11 -36.65 -17.79 19.79
C LEU A 11 -35.48 -17.10 20.48
N ALA A 12 -34.28 -17.67 20.35
CA ALA A 12 -33.06 -16.99 20.70
C ALA A 12 -32.79 -15.92 19.63
N ALA A 13 -32.97 -14.67 20.00
CA ALA A 13 -32.54 -13.51 19.23
C ALA A 13 -31.01 -13.55 19.13
N LEU A 14 -30.48 -13.92 17.96
CA LEU A 14 -29.11 -13.67 17.60
C LEU A 14 -28.95 -12.16 17.38
N GLY A 15 -28.35 -11.51 18.36
CA GLY A 15 -28.02 -10.08 18.29
C GLY A 15 -26.98 -9.81 17.18
N PRO A 16 -26.85 -8.55 16.73
CA PRO A 16 -25.97 -8.14 15.63
C PRO A 16 -24.51 -8.09 16.09
N SER A 17 -23.91 -9.22 16.41
CA SER A 17 -22.48 -9.31 16.83
C SER A 17 -21.55 -9.82 15.75
N ALA A 18 -22.03 -10.15 14.57
CA ALA A 18 -21.21 -10.74 13.50
C ALA A 18 -20.61 -9.71 12.52
N LEU A 19 -20.90 -8.42 12.65
CA LEU A 19 -20.47 -7.36 11.70
C LEU A 19 -19.36 -6.43 12.24
N ARG A 20 -18.77 -6.74 13.38
CA ARG A 20 -17.78 -5.88 14.05
C ARG A 20 -16.32 -6.34 14.00
N ALA A 21 -15.98 -7.39 13.29
CA ALA A 21 -14.60 -7.92 13.23
C ALA A 21 -13.67 -7.23 12.21
N ALA A 22 -14.14 -6.19 11.50
CA ALA A 22 -13.40 -5.57 10.40
C ALA A 22 -12.62 -4.28 10.77
N ASP A 23 -12.94 -3.63 11.88
CA ASP A 23 -12.42 -2.30 12.24
C ASP A 23 -11.85 -2.21 13.67
N GLU A 24 -11.52 -3.31 14.31
CA GLU A 24 -10.74 -3.20 15.55
C GLU A 24 -9.33 -2.74 15.21
N PRO A 25 -8.88 -1.58 15.76
CA PRO A 25 -7.47 -1.21 15.67
C PRO A 25 -6.65 -2.37 16.22
N LEU A 26 -5.55 -2.71 15.51
CA LEU A 26 -4.57 -3.67 16.01
C LEU A 26 -4.36 -3.38 17.49
N ALA A 27 -4.48 -4.41 18.35
CA ALA A 27 -4.38 -4.28 19.79
C ALA A 27 -3.12 -3.51 20.18
N ASP A 28 -3.15 -2.85 21.34
CA ASP A 28 -2.11 -1.95 21.86
C ASP A 28 -0.76 -2.05 21.11
N PRO A 29 -0.38 -1.05 20.30
CA PRO A 29 0.83 -1.12 19.50
C PRO A 29 2.12 -1.25 20.33
N GLY A 30 2.02 -1.06 21.65
CA GLY A 30 3.14 -1.17 22.60
C GLY A 30 4.17 -0.05 22.43
N VAL A 31 3.75 1.11 21.87
CA VAL A 31 4.56 2.32 21.71
C VAL A 31 3.77 3.55 22.13
N ASP A 32 4.48 4.59 22.52
CA ASP A 32 3.87 5.89 22.86
C ASP A 32 3.32 6.58 21.61
N LEU A 33 1.99 6.54 21.45
CA LEU A 33 1.30 7.12 20.29
C LEU A 33 1.44 8.63 20.21
N ALA A 34 1.61 9.34 21.33
CA ALA A 34 1.85 10.79 21.31
C ALA A 34 3.20 11.12 20.69
N ARG A 35 4.24 10.35 21.06
CA ARG A 35 5.57 10.47 20.43
C ARG A 35 5.54 10.10 18.96
N VAL A 36 4.81 9.04 18.58
CA VAL A 36 4.61 8.67 17.17
C VAL A 36 3.96 9.82 16.41
N ARG A 37 2.87 10.38 16.94
CA ARG A 37 2.19 11.50 16.29
C ARG A 37 3.11 12.71 16.12
N ALA A 38 3.84 13.10 17.16
CA ALA A 38 4.80 14.19 17.11
C ALA A 38 5.91 13.95 16.07
N ALA A 39 6.36 12.71 15.91
CA ALA A 39 7.37 12.37 14.91
C ALA A 39 6.81 12.48 13.47
N ILE A 40 5.57 12.02 13.24
CA ILE A 40 4.87 12.20 11.96
C ILE A 40 4.74 13.68 11.60
N ASP A 41 4.31 14.51 12.56
CA ASP A 41 4.11 15.94 12.34
C ASP A 41 5.41 16.66 11.97
N ARG A 42 6.53 16.36 12.66
CA ARG A 42 7.85 16.90 12.31
C ARG A 42 8.34 16.42 10.94
N GLY A 43 8.11 15.14 10.59
CA GLY A 43 8.45 14.61 9.27
C GLY A 43 7.66 15.27 8.15
N ALA A 44 6.36 15.49 8.34
CA ALA A 44 5.52 16.19 7.38
C ALA A 44 5.94 17.66 7.23
N GLU A 45 6.35 18.33 8.32
CA GLU A 45 6.89 19.69 8.28
C GLU A 45 8.21 19.75 7.51
N PHE A 46 9.12 18.80 7.74
CA PHE A 46 10.36 18.69 6.97
C PHE A 46 10.08 18.56 5.46
N ILE A 47 9.15 17.70 5.05
CA ILE A 47 8.79 17.52 3.63
C ILE A 47 8.31 18.84 3.02
N CYS A 48 7.49 19.61 3.74
CA CYS A 48 6.92 20.85 3.24
C CYS A 48 7.94 21.98 3.15
N LYS A 49 8.97 21.98 4.00
CA LYS A 49 9.90 23.12 4.14
C LYS A 49 10.71 23.48 2.91
N ASP A 50 11.12 22.48 2.12
CA ASP A 50 11.96 22.65 0.91
C ASP A 50 11.29 22.10 -0.35
N LEU A 51 9.97 22.20 -0.40
CA LEU A 51 9.16 21.57 -1.44
C LEU A 51 9.50 22.05 -2.85
N ASP A 52 9.77 23.35 -3.03
CA ASP A 52 10.14 23.93 -4.33
C ASP A 52 11.42 23.32 -4.91
N LYS A 53 12.36 22.90 -4.06
CA LYS A 53 13.56 22.18 -4.49
C LYS A 53 13.25 20.73 -4.84
N THR A 54 12.29 20.13 -4.17
CA THR A 54 11.91 18.72 -4.30
C THR A 54 11.02 18.46 -5.51
N LEU A 55 10.12 19.41 -5.83
CA LEU A 55 9.19 19.31 -6.97
C LEU A 55 9.76 19.83 -8.28
N LYS A 56 11.04 20.21 -8.36
CA LYS A 56 11.65 20.58 -9.63
C LYS A 56 11.48 19.44 -10.64
N PRO A 57 11.16 19.74 -11.91
CA PRO A 57 10.96 18.72 -12.92
C PRO A 57 12.21 17.85 -13.03
N TYR A 58 12.05 16.56 -12.83
CA TYR A 58 13.09 15.57 -13.00
C TYR A 58 13.36 15.41 -14.49
N ALA A 59 14.60 15.60 -14.89
CA ALA A 59 15.01 15.32 -16.27
C ALA A 59 14.91 13.81 -16.58
N GLU A 60 15.21 12.95 -15.61
CA GLU A 60 14.99 11.51 -15.63
C GLU A 60 14.90 11.04 -14.16
N PRO A 61 13.90 10.23 -13.76
CA PRO A 61 13.82 9.72 -12.40
C PRO A 61 14.89 8.67 -12.18
N GLY A 62 16.01 9.07 -11.59
CA GLY A 62 17.00 8.14 -11.05
C GLY A 62 16.51 7.49 -9.75
N HIS A 63 17.09 6.37 -9.35
CA HIS A 63 16.74 5.63 -8.14
C HIS A 63 16.85 6.44 -6.82
N GLY A 64 17.46 7.60 -6.86
CA GLY A 64 17.66 8.48 -5.69
C GLY A 64 16.65 9.63 -5.55
N GLN A 65 15.73 9.80 -6.49
CA GLN A 65 14.81 10.96 -6.50
C GLN A 65 13.47 10.58 -5.89
N CYS A 66 12.89 11.52 -5.12
CA CYS A 66 11.56 11.34 -4.55
C CYS A 66 10.49 11.69 -5.58
N ASP A 67 9.50 10.83 -5.71
CA ASP A 67 8.35 11.05 -6.57
C ASP A 67 7.30 11.93 -5.86
N ASP A 68 6.74 12.92 -6.56
CA ASP A 68 5.69 13.81 -6.04
C ASP A 68 4.46 13.04 -5.53
N THR A 69 4.11 11.92 -6.16
CA THR A 69 3.00 11.07 -5.73
C THR A 69 3.28 10.41 -4.38
N LEU A 70 4.54 10.05 -4.08
CA LEU A 70 4.92 9.51 -2.78
C LEU A 70 4.82 10.57 -1.68
N ILE A 71 5.25 11.81 -1.98
CA ILE A 71 5.09 12.97 -1.08
C ILE A 71 3.60 13.20 -0.80
N LEU A 72 2.77 13.25 -1.86
CA LEU A 72 1.33 13.43 -1.73
C LEU A 72 0.73 12.36 -0.83
N TYR A 73 1.07 11.08 -1.05
CA TYR A 73 0.54 9.98 -0.27
C TYR A 73 0.97 10.05 1.20
N ALA A 74 2.24 10.37 1.47
CA ALA A 74 2.74 10.52 2.83
C ALA A 74 2.01 11.68 3.57
N LEU A 75 1.81 12.83 2.92
CA LEU A 75 1.09 13.96 3.51
C LEU A 75 -0.40 13.66 3.73
N VAL A 76 -1.06 12.95 2.81
CA VAL A 76 -2.45 12.46 3.01
C VAL A 76 -2.53 11.56 4.23
N LYS A 77 -1.61 10.62 4.38
CA LYS A 77 -1.61 9.67 5.50
C LYS A 77 -1.17 10.32 6.82
N ALA A 78 -0.29 11.30 6.79
CA ALA A 78 0.01 12.13 7.95
C ALA A 78 -1.25 12.84 8.46
N GLY A 79 -2.17 13.23 7.57
CA GLY A 79 -3.47 13.81 7.91
C GLY A 79 -3.39 15.12 8.67
N GLY A 80 -4.48 15.50 9.35
CA GLY A 80 -4.53 16.66 10.23
C GLY A 80 -4.06 17.95 9.55
N ARG A 81 -3.04 18.61 10.15
CA ARG A 81 -2.49 19.88 9.64
C ARG A 81 -1.80 19.72 8.27
N SER A 82 -1.34 18.52 7.91
CA SER A 82 -0.57 18.32 6.67
C SER A 82 -1.40 18.61 5.44
N VAL A 83 -2.67 18.18 5.40
CA VAL A 83 -3.57 18.37 4.24
C VAL A 83 -4.17 19.78 4.17
N SER A 84 -4.02 20.59 5.22
CA SER A 84 -4.50 21.98 5.26
C SER A 84 -3.42 23.00 4.87
N ARG A 85 -2.19 22.55 4.61
CA ARG A 85 -1.07 23.43 4.25
C ARG A 85 -1.12 23.86 2.79
N PRO A 86 -0.66 25.06 2.44
CA PRO A 86 -0.52 25.48 1.04
C PRO A 86 0.36 24.52 0.22
N GLU A 87 1.41 24.00 0.83
CA GLU A 87 2.35 23.05 0.22
C GLU A 87 1.67 21.75 -0.21
N PHE A 88 0.68 21.29 0.56
CA PHE A 88 -0.12 20.13 0.17
C PHE A 88 -0.83 20.35 -1.17
N LYS A 89 -1.47 21.53 -1.33
CA LYS A 89 -2.14 21.89 -2.58
C LYS A 89 -1.13 21.97 -3.73
N GLN A 90 0.05 22.50 -3.50
CA GLN A 90 1.13 22.58 -4.50
C GLN A 90 1.55 21.18 -4.98
N VAL A 91 1.76 20.22 -4.05
CA VAL A 91 2.09 18.82 -4.40
C VAL A 91 0.96 18.17 -5.17
N LEU A 92 -0.27 18.34 -4.71
CA LEU A 92 -1.47 17.78 -5.36
C LEU A 92 -1.60 18.30 -6.79
N ASP A 93 -1.55 19.62 -6.99
CA ASP A 93 -1.66 20.25 -8.30
C ASP A 93 -0.52 19.79 -9.24
N HIS A 94 0.70 19.62 -8.70
CA HIS A 94 1.83 19.11 -9.45
C HIS A 94 1.61 17.65 -9.89
N ALA A 95 1.22 16.77 -8.98
CA ALA A 95 0.98 15.36 -9.27
C ALA A 95 -0.17 15.15 -10.28
N LEU A 96 -1.23 15.98 -10.21
CA LEU A 96 -2.38 15.90 -11.12
C LEU A 96 -2.06 16.40 -12.53
N LYS A 97 -1.11 17.32 -12.70
CA LYS A 97 -0.71 17.86 -14.00
C LYS A 97 0.24 16.94 -14.78
N ARG A 98 0.92 16.04 -14.08
CA ARG A 98 1.89 15.15 -14.73
C ARG A 98 1.18 14.04 -15.51
N LYS A 99 1.68 13.80 -16.73
CA LYS A 99 1.28 12.64 -17.53
C LYS A 99 1.74 11.36 -16.83
N LEU A 100 0.89 10.35 -16.82
CA LEU A 100 1.25 9.03 -16.30
C LEU A 100 2.23 8.34 -17.25
N SER A 101 3.39 7.98 -16.75
CA SER A 101 4.46 7.35 -17.53
C SER A 101 5.17 6.22 -16.78
N ARG A 102 4.89 6.08 -15.47
CA ARG A 102 5.56 5.09 -14.60
C ARG A 102 4.56 4.32 -13.74
N THR A 103 4.81 3.04 -13.56
CA THR A 103 4.01 2.14 -12.72
C THR A 103 3.90 2.64 -11.28
N TYR A 104 5.02 3.03 -10.66
CA TYR A 104 5.01 3.60 -9.31
C TYR A 104 4.19 4.87 -9.23
N GLN A 105 4.35 5.79 -10.18
CA GLN A 105 3.60 7.04 -10.22
C GLN A 105 2.10 6.78 -10.25
N ALA A 106 1.62 5.95 -11.18
CA ALA A 106 0.20 5.63 -11.31
C ALA A 106 -0.35 4.92 -10.07
N ALA A 107 0.40 3.97 -9.52
CA ALA A 107 -0.01 3.20 -8.35
C ALA A 107 -0.11 4.08 -7.10
N VAL A 108 0.92 4.86 -6.80
CA VAL A 108 0.95 5.71 -5.59
C VAL A 108 -0.02 6.87 -5.71
N LEU A 109 -0.22 7.44 -6.93
CA LEU A 109 -1.25 8.45 -7.18
C LEU A 109 -2.65 7.89 -6.88
N ALA A 110 -2.97 6.69 -7.36
CA ALA A 110 -4.25 6.04 -7.06
C ALA A 110 -4.46 5.85 -5.55
N MET A 111 -3.43 5.38 -4.82
CA MET A 111 -3.45 5.21 -3.36
C MET A 111 -3.66 6.54 -2.63
N ALA A 112 -3.00 7.61 -3.07
CA ALA A 112 -3.12 8.94 -2.48
C ALA A 112 -4.51 9.54 -2.69
N LEU A 113 -5.02 9.51 -3.91
CA LEU A 113 -6.32 10.10 -4.27
C LEU A 113 -7.49 9.31 -3.67
N GLU A 114 -7.39 7.97 -3.62
CA GLU A 114 -8.37 7.13 -2.95
C GLU A 114 -8.44 7.45 -1.44
N ALA A 115 -7.29 7.60 -0.80
CA ALA A 115 -7.24 7.94 0.63
C ALA A 115 -7.68 9.38 0.91
N TYR A 116 -7.47 10.30 -0.03
CA TYR A 116 -7.79 11.72 0.16
C TYR A 116 -9.27 12.02 -0.13
N ASN A 117 -9.72 11.82 -1.36
CA ASN A 117 -11.13 12.01 -1.75
C ASN A 117 -11.45 11.30 -3.07
N PRO A 118 -11.79 10.00 -3.05
CA PRO A 118 -11.99 9.22 -4.27
C PRO A 118 -13.16 9.72 -5.14
N ALA A 119 -14.16 10.38 -4.54
CA ALA A 119 -15.30 10.88 -5.29
C ALA A 119 -14.92 12.09 -6.15
N VAL A 120 -14.17 13.04 -5.61
CA VAL A 120 -13.70 14.23 -6.35
C VAL A 120 -12.71 13.85 -7.44
N TYR A 121 -11.80 12.91 -7.17
CA TYR A 121 -10.69 12.54 -8.06
C TYR A 121 -10.95 11.26 -8.86
N ALA A 122 -12.21 10.85 -9.01
CA ALA A 122 -12.60 9.62 -9.69
C ALA A 122 -12.00 9.48 -11.10
N GLY A 123 -12.00 10.55 -11.91
CA GLY A 123 -11.43 10.54 -13.25
C GLY A 123 -9.92 10.28 -13.28
N TYR A 124 -9.17 10.82 -12.32
CA TYR A 124 -7.73 10.56 -12.17
C TYR A 124 -7.46 9.13 -11.71
N ILE A 125 -8.25 8.61 -10.77
CA ILE A 125 -8.14 7.21 -10.31
C ILE A 125 -8.46 6.24 -11.43
N GLN A 126 -9.47 6.56 -12.26
CA GLN A 126 -9.80 5.76 -13.46
C GLN A 126 -8.63 5.69 -14.43
N ASN A 127 -7.96 6.82 -14.68
CA ASN A 127 -6.77 6.86 -15.54
C ASN A 127 -5.61 6.04 -14.94
N CYS A 128 -5.39 6.11 -13.63
CA CYS A 128 -4.41 5.23 -12.96
C CYS A 128 -4.75 3.75 -13.14
N ALA A 129 -6.02 3.38 -12.97
CA ALA A 129 -6.47 2.00 -13.18
C ALA A 129 -6.23 1.53 -14.62
N GLN A 130 -6.61 2.38 -15.60
CA GLN A 130 -6.40 2.08 -17.02
C GLN A 130 -4.92 1.94 -17.36
N PHE A 131 -4.08 2.88 -16.88
CA PHE A 131 -2.63 2.83 -17.06
C PHE A 131 -2.04 1.51 -16.54
N LEU A 132 -2.39 1.14 -15.31
CA LEU A 132 -1.87 -0.09 -14.68
C LEU A 132 -2.36 -1.35 -15.40
N VAL A 133 -3.62 -1.41 -15.82
CA VAL A 133 -4.16 -2.56 -16.56
C VAL A 133 -3.48 -2.71 -17.92
N ASP A 134 -3.26 -1.61 -18.64
CA ASP A 134 -2.65 -1.63 -19.98
C ASP A 134 -1.14 -1.87 -19.94
N ASN A 135 -0.46 -1.64 -18.80
CA ASN A 135 0.96 -1.87 -18.60
C ASN A 135 1.31 -3.22 -17.95
N GLN A 136 0.33 -4.09 -17.69
CA GLN A 136 0.65 -5.43 -17.18
C GLN A 136 1.41 -6.22 -18.24
N CYS A 137 2.58 -6.74 -17.88
CA CYS A 137 3.45 -7.56 -18.70
C CYS A 137 2.79 -8.91 -19.09
N ASP A 138 3.27 -9.54 -20.15
CA ASP A 138 2.74 -10.82 -20.62
C ASP A 138 2.86 -11.91 -19.56
N ASN A 139 3.96 -11.91 -18.81
CA ASN A 139 4.20 -12.84 -17.69
C ASN A 139 3.35 -12.54 -16.42
N GLY A 140 2.53 -11.50 -16.44
CA GLY A 140 1.65 -11.10 -15.33
C GLY A 140 2.25 -10.12 -14.32
N GLN A 141 3.54 -9.80 -14.43
CA GLN A 141 4.22 -8.77 -13.65
C GLN A 141 3.96 -7.37 -14.21
N TRP A 142 4.62 -6.36 -13.63
CA TRP A 142 4.76 -5.01 -14.16
C TRP A 142 6.22 -4.61 -14.22
N SER A 143 6.57 -3.85 -15.24
CA SER A 143 7.85 -3.14 -15.35
C SER A 143 7.66 -1.66 -14.99
N TYR A 144 8.65 -0.83 -15.31
CA TYR A 144 8.58 0.63 -15.06
C TYR A 144 7.39 1.34 -15.72
N GLY A 145 6.78 0.73 -16.74
CA GLY A 145 5.64 1.27 -17.47
C GLY A 145 6.05 2.09 -18.69
N SER A 146 5.06 2.28 -19.55
CA SER A 146 5.12 3.13 -20.75
C SER A 146 3.87 4.00 -20.81
N GLU A 147 3.95 5.15 -21.45
CA GLU A 147 2.79 6.01 -21.65
C GLU A 147 1.69 5.29 -22.43
N VAL A 148 0.45 5.53 -22.01
CA VAL A 148 -0.75 5.06 -22.68
C VAL A 148 -1.65 6.25 -23.01
N ASP A 149 -2.46 6.11 -24.06
CA ASP A 149 -3.43 7.14 -24.40
C ASP A 149 -4.58 7.13 -23.38
N LEU A 150 -4.72 8.22 -22.63
CA LEU A 150 -5.69 8.40 -21.57
C LEU A 150 -6.49 9.69 -21.82
N PRO A 151 -7.79 9.70 -21.54
CA PRO A 151 -8.58 10.91 -21.62
C PRO A 151 -8.07 11.95 -20.63
N THR A 152 -8.25 13.23 -20.94
CA THR A 152 -7.99 14.29 -19.96
C THR A 152 -8.91 14.11 -18.77
N PRO A 153 -8.37 13.84 -17.55
CA PRO A 153 -9.22 13.64 -16.39
C PRO A 153 -9.82 14.96 -15.91
N SER A 154 -11.01 14.90 -15.36
CA SER A 154 -11.68 16.05 -14.75
C SER A 154 -12.05 15.76 -13.30
N LEU A 155 -12.13 16.81 -12.49
CA LEU A 155 -12.75 16.73 -11.18
C LEU A 155 -14.25 16.51 -11.33
N ALA A 156 -14.84 15.73 -10.43
CA ALA A 156 -16.27 15.52 -10.45
C ALA A 156 -17.02 16.85 -10.14
N ALA A 157 -17.95 17.21 -11.01
CA ALA A 157 -18.67 18.47 -10.91
C ALA A 157 -19.53 18.51 -9.63
N GLY A 158 -19.55 19.64 -8.92
CA GLY A 158 -20.40 19.88 -7.75
C GLY A 158 -19.87 19.29 -6.43
N LEU A 159 -18.71 18.63 -6.44
CA LEU A 159 -18.06 18.13 -5.25
C LEU A 159 -16.89 19.04 -4.86
N THR A 160 -16.91 19.58 -3.65
CA THR A 160 -15.78 20.32 -3.11
C THR A 160 -14.81 19.35 -2.43
N ALA A 161 -13.51 19.56 -2.64
CA ALA A 161 -12.47 18.83 -1.92
C ALA A 161 -12.41 19.33 -0.47
N THR A 162 -13.34 18.87 0.37
CA THR A 162 -13.21 19.05 1.81
C THR A 162 -12.17 18.04 2.29
N PRO A 163 -11.11 18.46 3.00
CA PRO A 163 -10.14 17.53 3.54
C PRO A 163 -10.86 16.49 4.41
N GLY A 164 -10.85 15.25 3.99
CA GLY A 164 -11.26 14.16 4.86
C GLY A 164 -10.28 14.14 6.03
N GLY A 165 -10.77 14.44 7.25
CA GLY A 165 -9.92 14.49 8.44
C GLY A 165 -9.20 13.16 8.64
N GLY A 166 -7.92 13.12 8.30
CA GLY A 166 -7.02 12.03 8.67
C GLY A 166 -6.73 12.13 10.16
N GLY A 167 -7.49 11.43 10.94
CA GLY A 167 -7.30 11.31 12.38
C GLY A 167 -8.59 10.79 12.99
N GLY A 168 -8.66 9.49 13.33
CA GLY A 168 -9.63 8.88 14.25
C GLY A 168 -11.11 9.30 14.14
N GLY A 169 -11.54 9.87 13.02
CA GLY A 169 -12.89 10.31 12.76
C GLY A 169 -13.62 9.23 11.98
N GLU A 170 -14.80 8.97 12.43
CA GLU A 170 -15.88 8.16 11.90
C GLU A 170 -15.64 7.74 10.45
N ILE A 171 -15.26 6.48 10.28
CA ILE A 171 -15.30 5.84 8.98
C ILE A 171 -16.78 5.91 8.59
N VAL A 172 -17.12 6.82 7.69
CA VAL A 172 -18.36 6.70 6.95
C VAL A 172 -18.27 5.30 6.32
N SER A 173 -18.98 4.36 6.90
CA SER A 173 -19.10 3.01 6.37
C SER A 173 -19.71 3.18 5.00
N ARG A 174 -18.87 3.31 3.99
CA ARG A 174 -19.32 3.26 2.62
C ARG A 174 -19.66 1.80 2.37
N ASP A 175 -20.94 1.53 2.25
CA ASP A 175 -21.42 0.36 1.54
C ASP A 175 -20.93 0.40 0.09
N ALA A 176 -19.59 0.30 -0.06
CA ALA A 176 -18.91 0.22 -1.35
C ALA A 176 -19.35 -1.02 -2.14
N ASN A 177 -20.05 -1.93 -1.48
CA ASN A 177 -20.50 -3.20 -2.08
C ASN A 177 -21.83 -3.10 -2.82
N THR A 178 -22.55 -1.97 -2.76
CA THR A 178 -23.89 -1.87 -3.37
C THR A 178 -23.94 -1.06 -4.67
N ARG A 179 -22.90 -0.28 -5.01
CA ARG A 179 -22.81 0.43 -6.29
C ARG A 179 -22.13 -0.42 -7.35
N ALA A 180 -22.74 -0.53 -8.53
CA ALA A 180 -22.09 -1.14 -9.70
C ALA A 180 -20.75 -0.42 -9.98
N LYS A 181 -19.63 -1.15 -9.94
CA LYS A 181 -18.30 -0.60 -10.22
C LYS A 181 -18.16 -0.34 -11.73
N THR A 182 -17.47 0.76 -12.07
CA THR A 182 -17.13 1.09 -13.46
C THR A 182 -16.06 0.12 -13.97
N PRO A 183 -16.30 -0.66 -15.04
CA PRO A 183 -15.34 -1.63 -15.52
C PRO A 183 -14.17 -0.95 -16.24
N ILE A 184 -12.96 -1.41 -15.96
CA ILE A 184 -11.74 -1.07 -16.70
C ILE A 184 -11.52 -2.19 -17.73
N GLN A 185 -11.28 -1.82 -18.98
CA GLN A 185 -11.02 -2.77 -20.05
C GLN A 185 -9.55 -2.73 -20.47
N ARG A 186 -8.92 -3.89 -20.61
CA ARG A 186 -7.56 -3.98 -21.13
C ARG A 186 -7.55 -3.59 -22.60
N ARG A 187 -6.68 -2.64 -22.96
CA ARG A 187 -6.50 -2.13 -24.32
C ARG A 187 -5.08 -2.37 -24.84
N GLY A 188 -4.14 -2.68 -23.94
CA GLY A 188 -2.73 -2.89 -24.26
C GLY A 188 -2.08 -3.93 -23.34
N SER A 189 -0.79 -4.15 -23.53
CA SER A 189 0.06 -4.90 -22.62
C SER A 189 1.41 -4.21 -22.45
N GLY A 190 2.07 -4.47 -21.32
CA GLY A 190 3.45 -4.07 -21.07
C GLY A 190 4.44 -4.97 -21.84
N PRO A 191 5.75 -4.83 -21.56
CA PRO A 191 6.78 -5.71 -22.13
C PRO A 191 6.59 -7.16 -21.68
N PRO A 192 7.34 -8.13 -22.27
CA PRO A 192 7.20 -9.54 -21.91
C PRO A 192 7.36 -9.85 -20.42
N GLU A 193 8.26 -9.14 -19.75
CA GLU A 193 8.59 -9.36 -18.34
C GLU A 193 8.70 -8.07 -17.55
N GLY A 194 8.37 -8.17 -16.27
CA GLY A 194 8.52 -7.10 -15.28
C GLY A 194 9.41 -7.52 -14.12
N ASP A 195 9.26 -6.82 -13.00
CA ASP A 195 9.96 -7.09 -11.75
C ASP A 195 8.99 -7.08 -10.56
N ASN A 196 9.43 -7.64 -9.44
CA ASN A 196 8.59 -7.78 -8.25
C ASN A 196 8.36 -6.45 -7.53
N SER A 197 9.27 -5.50 -7.67
CA SER A 197 9.14 -4.18 -7.05
C SER A 197 8.03 -3.36 -7.72
N ASN A 198 8.01 -3.26 -9.05
CA ASN A 198 6.91 -2.62 -9.77
C ASN A 198 5.59 -3.39 -9.61
N THR A 199 5.66 -4.73 -9.62
CA THR A 199 4.46 -5.58 -9.50
C THR A 199 3.71 -5.36 -8.19
N GLN A 200 4.41 -5.30 -7.04
CA GLN A 200 3.73 -5.07 -5.77
C GLN A 200 3.03 -3.70 -5.71
N TYR A 201 3.65 -2.64 -6.24
CA TYR A 201 3.03 -1.32 -6.26
C TYR A 201 1.84 -1.26 -7.22
N ALA A 202 1.95 -1.87 -8.40
CA ALA A 202 0.82 -1.97 -9.33
C ALA A 202 -0.41 -2.62 -8.68
N LEU A 203 -0.21 -3.73 -7.96
CA LEU A 203 -1.30 -4.43 -7.27
C LEU A 203 -1.90 -3.61 -6.12
N LEU A 204 -1.08 -2.85 -5.38
CA LEU A 204 -1.57 -1.90 -4.37
C LEU A 204 -2.41 -0.78 -5.00
N GLY A 205 -1.93 -0.18 -6.08
CA GLY A 205 -2.65 0.86 -6.81
C GLY A 205 -3.96 0.36 -7.40
N LEU A 206 -3.96 -0.81 -8.02
CA LEU A 206 -5.18 -1.44 -8.55
C LEU A 206 -6.19 -1.76 -7.45
N ARG A 207 -5.73 -2.20 -6.27
CA ARG A 207 -6.60 -2.35 -5.10
C ARG A 207 -7.27 -1.03 -4.74
N SER A 208 -6.52 0.05 -4.66
CA SER A 208 -7.08 1.38 -4.36
C SER A 208 -8.07 1.83 -5.43
N CYS A 209 -7.86 1.47 -6.70
CA CYS A 209 -8.83 1.71 -7.78
C CYS A 209 -10.12 0.91 -7.56
N GLU A 210 -10.04 -0.37 -7.16
CA GLU A 210 -11.21 -1.19 -6.82
C GLU A 210 -11.98 -0.59 -5.63
N ASP A 211 -11.27 -0.15 -4.59
CA ASP A 211 -11.86 0.49 -3.41
C ASP A 211 -12.53 1.84 -3.76
N ALA A 212 -12.04 2.53 -4.79
CA ALA A 212 -12.63 3.76 -5.33
C ALA A 212 -13.82 3.54 -6.29
N GLY A 213 -14.21 2.29 -6.58
CA GLY A 213 -15.37 1.97 -7.40
C GLY A 213 -15.07 1.62 -8.85
N PHE A 214 -13.83 1.26 -9.20
CA PHE A 214 -13.45 0.77 -10.52
C PHE A 214 -13.23 -0.73 -10.50
N LYS A 215 -13.78 -1.44 -11.46
CA LYS A 215 -13.65 -2.90 -11.55
C LYS A 215 -12.48 -3.27 -12.45
N VAL A 216 -11.41 -3.77 -11.85
CA VAL A 216 -10.23 -4.28 -12.55
C VAL A 216 -10.57 -5.64 -13.21
N PRO A 217 -10.10 -5.92 -14.44
CA PRO A 217 -10.35 -7.21 -15.09
C PRO A 217 -9.85 -8.40 -14.25
N PHE A 218 -10.67 -9.41 -14.14
CA PHE A 218 -10.37 -10.63 -13.38
C PHE A 218 -9.04 -11.28 -13.82
N ASP A 219 -8.77 -11.27 -15.14
CA ASP A 219 -7.54 -11.80 -15.71
C ASP A 219 -6.28 -11.06 -15.21
N THR A 220 -6.37 -9.77 -14.90
CA THR A 220 -5.28 -8.99 -14.31
C THR A 220 -4.85 -9.57 -12.95
N TRP A 221 -5.81 -9.88 -12.10
CA TRP A 221 -5.55 -10.50 -10.80
C TRP A 221 -5.01 -11.92 -10.93
N ARG A 222 -5.58 -12.70 -11.87
CA ARG A 222 -5.16 -14.09 -12.14
C ARG A 222 -3.71 -14.15 -12.61
N LYS A 223 -3.33 -13.31 -13.58
CA LYS A 223 -1.97 -13.22 -14.09
C LYS A 223 -0.99 -12.74 -13.01
N GLY A 224 -1.35 -11.70 -12.24
CA GLY A 224 -0.53 -11.22 -11.13
C GLY A 224 -0.28 -12.30 -10.07
N LEU A 225 -1.32 -13.05 -9.68
CA LEU A 225 -1.17 -14.18 -8.76
C LEU A 225 -0.24 -15.24 -9.33
N SER A 226 -0.43 -15.61 -10.60
CA SER A 226 0.41 -16.62 -11.27
C SER A 226 1.88 -16.21 -11.30
N ALA A 227 2.18 -14.93 -11.56
CA ALA A 227 3.54 -14.39 -11.56
C ALA A 227 4.21 -14.57 -10.19
N TRP A 228 3.52 -14.18 -9.10
CA TRP A 228 4.04 -14.34 -7.75
C TRP A 228 4.24 -15.79 -7.34
N VAL A 229 3.24 -16.65 -7.57
CA VAL A 229 3.32 -18.09 -7.22
C VAL A 229 4.46 -18.78 -7.98
N SER A 230 4.60 -18.52 -9.29
CA SER A 230 5.62 -19.17 -10.12
C SER A 230 7.05 -18.68 -9.88
N THR A 231 7.23 -17.55 -9.19
CA THR A 231 8.55 -16.97 -8.88
C THR A 231 8.97 -17.14 -7.44
N GLN A 232 8.10 -17.74 -6.58
CA GLN A 232 8.47 -18.03 -5.20
C GLN A 232 9.61 -19.04 -5.17
N ARG A 233 10.63 -18.76 -4.39
CA ARG A 233 11.81 -19.62 -4.25
C ARG A 233 11.56 -20.72 -3.20
N GLU A 234 12.42 -21.73 -3.18
CA GLU A 234 12.30 -22.87 -2.26
C GLU A 234 12.37 -22.47 -0.79
N ASP A 235 13.11 -21.39 -0.47
CA ASP A 235 13.20 -20.83 0.88
C ASP A 235 11.91 -20.09 1.33
N GLY A 236 10.93 -19.97 0.45
CA GLY A 236 9.65 -19.28 0.68
C GLY A 236 9.66 -17.79 0.36
N GLY A 237 10.80 -17.22 0.02
CA GLY A 237 10.93 -15.81 -0.28
C GLY A 237 10.91 -15.47 -1.77
N TRP A 238 11.18 -14.21 -2.08
CA TRP A 238 11.35 -13.68 -3.43
C TRP A 238 12.56 -12.75 -3.50
N ASN A 239 13.14 -12.67 -4.70
CA ASN A 239 14.11 -11.67 -5.11
C ASN A 239 13.45 -10.57 -5.98
N TYR A 240 14.26 -9.67 -6.55
CA TYR A 240 13.78 -8.56 -7.38
C TYR A 240 13.16 -9.03 -8.69
N ASP A 241 13.84 -9.90 -9.42
CA ASP A 241 13.39 -10.44 -10.71
C ASP A 241 13.95 -11.84 -10.98
N ARG A 242 13.64 -12.40 -12.15
CA ARG A 242 14.12 -13.71 -12.57
C ARG A 242 15.55 -13.72 -13.13
N LYS A 243 16.07 -12.54 -13.53
CA LYS A 243 17.36 -12.42 -14.24
C LYS A 243 18.54 -12.40 -13.27
N HIS A 244 18.30 -11.90 -12.05
CA HIS A 244 19.30 -11.77 -11.02
C HIS A 244 19.11 -12.86 -9.97
N ASP A 245 20.04 -13.81 -9.92
CA ASP A 245 20.00 -14.87 -8.93
C ASP A 245 20.67 -14.43 -7.60
N GLU A 246 20.10 -13.40 -7.00
CA GLU A 246 20.61 -12.78 -5.78
C GLU A 246 20.10 -13.41 -4.49
N GLY A 247 19.29 -14.46 -4.57
CA GLY A 247 18.62 -15.06 -3.42
C GLY A 247 17.37 -14.26 -3.01
N SER A 248 16.60 -14.80 -2.09
CA SER A 248 15.44 -14.11 -1.51
C SER A 248 15.88 -13.05 -0.50
N TYR A 249 15.11 -11.97 -0.39
CA TYR A 249 15.35 -10.95 0.64
C TYR A 249 14.06 -10.30 1.17
N PRO A 250 14.12 -9.69 2.36
CA PRO A 250 12.93 -9.29 3.10
C PRO A 250 11.96 -8.40 2.32
N SER A 251 12.38 -7.27 1.77
CA SER A 251 11.44 -6.30 1.18
C SER A 251 10.66 -6.85 -0.02
N MET A 252 11.24 -7.75 -0.82
CA MET A 252 10.53 -8.42 -1.90
C MET A 252 9.59 -9.50 -1.39
N THR A 253 9.99 -10.20 -0.33
CA THR A 253 9.15 -11.23 0.29
C THR A 253 7.92 -10.63 0.97
N GLU A 254 8.08 -9.51 1.67
CA GLU A 254 6.99 -8.74 2.27
C GLU A 254 6.03 -8.20 1.20
N GLY A 255 6.60 -7.67 0.08
CA GLY A 255 5.83 -7.28 -1.08
C GLY A 255 5.04 -8.43 -1.69
N GLY A 256 5.64 -9.64 -1.74
CA GLY A 256 4.99 -10.86 -2.21
C GLY A 256 3.82 -11.28 -1.33
N ILE A 257 3.97 -11.26 -0.01
CA ILE A 257 2.90 -11.56 0.95
C ILE A 257 1.68 -10.68 0.65
N GLY A 258 1.86 -9.37 0.61
CA GLY A 258 0.78 -8.43 0.34
C GLY A 258 0.14 -8.62 -1.04
N SER A 259 0.97 -8.82 -2.06
CA SER A 259 0.53 -8.99 -3.45
C SER A 259 -0.31 -10.25 -3.65
N VAL A 260 0.14 -11.38 -3.10
CA VAL A 260 -0.61 -12.65 -3.17
C VAL A 260 -1.93 -12.52 -2.43
N ALA A 261 -1.94 -11.90 -1.24
CA ALA A 261 -3.17 -11.68 -0.48
C ALA A 261 -4.17 -10.79 -1.24
N ILE A 262 -3.72 -9.69 -1.87
CA ILE A 262 -4.56 -8.82 -2.71
C ILE A 262 -5.16 -9.61 -3.89
N CYS A 263 -4.32 -10.30 -4.67
CA CYS A 263 -4.80 -11.06 -5.83
C CYS A 263 -5.82 -12.12 -5.43
N MET A 264 -5.52 -12.90 -4.38
CA MET A 264 -6.44 -13.94 -3.90
C MET A 264 -7.76 -13.36 -3.39
N HIS A 265 -7.74 -12.20 -2.74
CA HIS A 265 -8.95 -11.50 -2.31
C HIS A 265 -9.88 -11.20 -3.50
N PHE A 266 -9.37 -10.56 -4.55
CA PHE A 266 -10.17 -10.21 -5.73
C PHE A 266 -10.55 -11.42 -6.60
N LEU A 267 -9.83 -12.53 -6.44
CA LEU A 267 -10.19 -13.83 -7.03
C LEU A 267 -11.11 -14.66 -6.13
N GLN A 268 -11.59 -14.10 -5.01
CA GLN A 268 -12.45 -14.76 -4.03
C GLN A 268 -11.84 -16.06 -3.47
N ARG A 269 -10.53 -16.07 -3.26
CA ARG A 269 -9.77 -17.21 -2.72
C ARG A 269 -9.29 -16.91 -1.30
N ASN A 270 -9.25 -17.94 -0.47
CA ASN A 270 -8.77 -17.82 0.91
C ASN A 270 -7.23 -17.71 0.96
N TRP A 271 -6.71 -16.47 1.01
CA TRP A 271 -5.28 -16.23 1.12
C TRP A 271 -4.68 -16.68 2.46
N LYS A 272 -5.48 -16.76 3.54
CA LYS A 272 -5.02 -17.22 4.86
C LYS A 272 -4.60 -18.70 4.84
N ALA A 273 -5.20 -19.49 3.97
CA ALA A 273 -4.87 -20.90 3.76
C ALA A 273 -3.83 -21.12 2.65
N SER A 274 -3.25 -20.06 2.09
CA SER A 274 -2.28 -20.17 1.01
C SER A 274 -0.92 -20.65 1.50
N ASP A 275 -0.43 -21.77 0.94
CA ASP A 275 0.93 -22.27 1.20
C ASP A 275 1.99 -21.25 0.80
N THR A 276 1.77 -20.51 -0.29
CA THR A 276 2.66 -19.43 -0.75
C THR A 276 2.82 -18.36 0.32
N VAL A 277 1.72 -17.88 0.89
CA VAL A 277 1.75 -16.88 1.96
C VAL A 277 2.40 -17.44 3.22
N ASN A 278 2.06 -18.68 3.59
CA ASN A 278 2.58 -19.32 4.82
C ASN A 278 4.09 -19.58 4.73
N LYS A 279 4.62 -20.02 3.57
CA LYS A 279 6.06 -20.16 3.34
C LYS A 279 6.77 -18.81 3.45
N ALA A 280 6.19 -17.75 2.89
CA ALA A 280 6.75 -16.40 2.96
C ALA A 280 6.78 -15.86 4.41
N TYR A 281 5.77 -16.14 5.20
CA TYR A 281 5.81 -15.82 6.64
C TYR A 281 6.93 -16.56 7.37
N GLY A 282 7.16 -17.82 7.02
CA GLY A 282 8.28 -18.61 7.56
C GLY A 282 9.63 -17.99 7.22
N PHE A 283 9.78 -17.48 5.98
CA PHE A 283 10.99 -16.75 5.57
C PHE A 283 11.18 -15.47 6.38
N ILE A 284 10.15 -14.60 6.48
CA ILE A 284 10.25 -13.34 7.23
C ILE A 284 10.48 -13.59 8.72
N ALA A 285 9.82 -14.57 9.34
CA ALA A 285 10.03 -14.88 10.75
C ALA A 285 11.50 -15.23 11.07
N LYS A 286 12.21 -15.83 10.13
CA LYS A 286 13.64 -16.20 10.26
C LYS A 286 14.60 -15.07 9.91
N ASN A 287 14.20 -14.16 9.03
CA ASN A 287 15.05 -13.12 8.46
C ASN A 287 14.59 -11.70 8.83
N PHE A 288 13.71 -11.57 9.82
CA PHE A 288 13.18 -10.28 10.25
C PHE A 288 14.30 -9.43 10.87
N ASP A 289 14.50 -8.25 10.32
CA ASP A 289 15.40 -7.23 10.87
C ASP A 289 14.82 -5.84 10.60
N VAL A 290 15.16 -4.87 11.42
CA VAL A 290 14.90 -3.45 11.21
C VAL A 290 16.17 -2.71 11.60
N PRO A 291 16.76 -1.94 10.70
CA PRO A 291 16.31 -1.57 9.34
C PRO A 291 16.89 -2.43 8.21
N LYS A 292 17.61 -3.52 8.52
CA LYS A 292 18.43 -4.21 7.52
C LYS A 292 17.58 -4.97 6.51
N ASN A 293 17.84 -4.67 5.25
CA ASN A 293 17.28 -5.35 4.09
C ASN A 293 18.45 -5.92 3.27
N PRO A 294 19.04 -7.04 3.68
CA PRO A 294 20.17 -7.62 2.97
C PRO A 294 19.72 -8.06 1.57
N VAL A 295 20.35 -7.47 0.54
CA VAL A 295 20.13 -7.78 -0.87
C VAL A 295 21.39 -8.46 -1.41
N GLY A 296 21.22 -9.58 -2.09
CA GLY A 296 22.33 -10.29 -2.73
C GLY A 296 22.83 -11.53 -2.00
N ARG A 297 23.48 -12.43 -2.76
CA ARG A 297 23.91 -13.77 -2.34
C ARG A 297 24.90 -13.82 -1.18
N HIS A 298 25.62 -12.74 -0.93
CA HIS A 298 26.77 -12.75 -0.04
C HIS A 298 26.57 -11.87 1.21
N GLY A 299 25.34 -11.74 1.69
CA GLY A 299 25.03 -10.84 2.80
C GLY A 299 25.37 -9.41 2.43
N GLY A 300 25.08 -9.04 1.19
CA GLY A 300 25.39 -7.75 0.62
C GLY A 300 24.99 -6.58 1.51
N LYS A 301 25.53 -5.41 1.23
CA LYS A 301 25.19 -4.20 1.97
C LYS A 301 23.67 -4.02 1.95
N SER A 302 23.08 -3.80 3.12
CA SER A 302 21.68 -3.40 3.21
C SER A 302 21.43 -2.21 2.30
N SER A 303 20.32 -2.20 1.60
CA SER A 303 19.91 -1.13 0.71
C SER A 303 18.41 -0.89 0.85
N PHE A 304 17.98 0.33 0.54
CA PHE A 304 16.56 0.67 0.57
C PHE A 304 15.89 0.41 1.93
N GLU A 305 16.55 0.79 3.03
CA GLU A 305 16.11 0.52 4.41
C GLU A 305 14.68 1.01 4.68
N TYR A 306 14.35 2.26 4.35
CA TYR A 306 13.02 2.82 4.59
C TYR A 306 11.95 2.24 3.67
N TYR A 307 12.31 1.86 2.44
CA TYR A 307 11.42 1.10 1.56
C TYR A 307 11.08 -0.28 2.16
N HIS A 308 12.09 -0.96 2.73
CA HIS A 308 11.89 -2.22 3.45
C HIS A 308 11.01 -2.04 4.68
N ILE A 309 11.28 -1.03 5.52
CA ILE A 309 10.44 -0.74 6.69
C ILE A 309 8.96 -0.57 6.27
N TYR A 310 8.70 0.17 5.20
CA TYR A 310 7.34 0.31 4.69
C TYR A 310 6.80 -0.99 4.07
N ALA A 311 7.64 -1.88 3.54
CA ALA A 311 7.20 -3.21 3.07
C ALA A 311 6.75 -4.11 4.23
N ILE A 312 7.44 -4.07 5.38
CA ILE A 312 7.02 -4.72 6.65
C ILE A 312 5.59 -4.29 7.01
N GLU A 313 5.33 -2.97 7.00
CA GLU A 313 4.01 -2.42 7.31
C GLU A 313 2.94 -2.95 6.36
N ARG A 314 3.19 -2.94 5.05
CA ARG A 314 2.24 -3.44 4.07
C ARG A 314 1.91 -4.91 4.27
N ALA A 315 2.93 -5.75 4.51
CA ALA A 315 2.71 -7.17 4.76
C ALA A 315 1.89 -7.41 6.03
N GLY A 316 2.23 -6.73 7.13
CA GLY A 316 1.52 -6.82 8.41
C GLY A 316 0.09 -6.32 8.31
N MET A 317 -0.12 -5.12 7.77
CA MET A 317 -1.43 -4.49 7.68
C MET A 317 -2.36 -5.24 6.71
N LEU A 318 -1.92 -5.54 5.49
CA LEU A 318 -2.74 -6.22 4.47
C LEU A 318 -3.27 -7.56 4.99
N THR A 319 -2.48 -8.25 5.78
CA THR A 319 -2.82 -9.58 6.28
C THR A 319 -3.32 -9.57 7.73
N ASN A 320 -3.53 -8.38 8.29
CA ASN A 320 -3.96 -8.17 9.68
C ASN A 320 -3.14 -9.00 10.68
N ARG A 321 -1.81 -8.98 10.52
CA ARG A 321 -0.87 -9.66 11.41
C ARG A 321 -0.11 -8.68 12.27
N GLU A 322 -0.10 -8.90 13.58
CA GLU A 322 0.65 -8.09 14.54
C GLU A 322 2.12 -8.47 14.65
N ALA A 323 2.46 -9.71 14.24
CA ALA A 323 3.81 -10.23 14.37
C ALA A 323 4.18 -11.18 13.23
N PHE A 324 5.47 -11.24 12.91
CA PHE A 324 6.12 -12.23 12.07
C PHE A 324 6.99 -13.12 12.97
N GLY A 325 6.52 -14.33 13.27
CA GLY A 325 7.11 -15.16 14.33
C GLY A 325 7.06 -14.44 15.67
N PRO A 326 8.19 -14.29 16.40
CA PRO A 326 8.23 -13.59 17.69
C PRO A 326 8.26 -12.06 17.55
N HIS A 327 8.33 -11.51 16.34
CA HIS A 327 8.64 -10.12 16.09
C HIS A 327 7.36 -9.28 15.96
N ARG A 328 7.02 -8.48 16.95
CA ARG A 328 5.95 -7.47 16.88
C ARG A 328 6.43 -6.31 15.99
N TRP A 329 6.18 -6.45 14.70
CA TRP A 329 6.79 -5.61 13.66
C TRP A 329 6.56 -4.11 13.85
N TYR A 330 5.34 -3.71 14.24
CA TYR A 330 5.04 -2.28 14.40
C TYR A 330 5.81 -1.69 15.59
N LYS A 331 5.82 -2.41 16.74
CA LYS A 331 6.57 -1.96 17.93
C LYS A 331 8.05 -1.76 17.58
N ILE A 332 8.68 -2.79 16.99
CA ILE A 332 10.11 -2.77 16.67
C ILE A 332 10.43 -1.64 15.68
N GLY A 333 9.66 -1.53 14.59
CA GLY A 333 9.89 -0.52 13.58
C GLY A 333 9.60 0.91 14.07
N ALA A 334 8.53 1.12 14.83
CA ALA A 334 8.21 2.44 15.38
C ALA A 334 9.25 2.91 16.40
N GLU A 335 9.68 2.04 17.32
CA GLU A 335 10.75 2.37 18.27
C GLU A 335 12.03 2.74 17.54
N TRP A 336 12.41 1.98 16.51
CA TRP A 336 13.60 2.29 15.71
C TRP A 336 13.45 3.64 14.98
N LEU A 337 12.32 3.92 14.37
CA LEU A 337 12.06 5.19 13.70
C LEU A 337 12.10 6.38 14.69
N LEU A 338 11.49 6.24 15.86
CA LEU A 338 11.51 7.29 16.90
C LEU A 338 12.91 7.59 17.40
N GLN A 339 13.80 6.60 17.45
CA GLN A 339 15.20 6.77 17.87
C GLN A 339 16.08 7.38 16.76
N ASN A 340 15.71 7.20 15.49
CA ASN A 340 16.54 7.58 14.34
C ASN A 340 16.01 8.82 13.59
N GLN A 341 14.96 9.49 14.08
CA GLN A 341 14.54 10.77 13.53
C GLN A 341 15.56 11.85 13.82
N LYS A 342 15.98 12.59 12.79
CA LYS A 342 16.91 13.69 12.92
C LYS A 342 16.29 14.93 13.59
N GLY A 343 17.11 15.86 14.05
CA GLY A 343 16.65 17.09 14.70
C GLY A 343 15.81 18.00 13.81
N ASP A 344 15.99 17.93 12.48
CA ASP A 344 15.18 18.66 11.49
C ASP A 344 13.83 17.98 11.15
N GLY A 345 13.57 16.83 11.76
CA GLY A 345 12.35 16.04 11.53
C GLY A 345 12.46 14.99 10.42
N SER A 346 13.57 14.93 9.70
CA SER A 346 13.79 13.98 8.62
C SER A 346 14.23 12.61 9.11
N TRP A 347 14.13 11.64 8.20
CA TRP A 347 14.84 10.37 8.22
C TRP A 347 15.65 10.23 6.95
N GLU A 348 16.82 9.64 7.03
CA GLU A 348 17.69 9.42 5.90
C GLU A 348 18.61 8.23 6.12
N SER A 349 18.61 7.29 5.20
CA SER A 349 19.55 6.19 5.15
C SER A 349 20.93 6.68 4.71
N LYS A 350 21.97 6.16 5.36
CA LYS A 350 23.37 6.34 4.95
C LYS A 350 23.79 5.36 3.85
N MET A 351 22.91 4.41 3.52
CA MET A 351 23.15 3.40 2.51
C MET A 351 22.94 3.97 1.09
N PRO A 352 23.45 3.30 0.05
CA PRO A 352 23.19 3.70 -1.32
C PRO A 352 21.68 3.87 -1.58
N PHE A 353 21.32 4.92 -2.37
CA PHE A 353 19.94 5.30 -2.70
C PHE A 353 19.13 5.90 -1.54
N GLY A 354 19.73 6.22 -0.40
CA GLY A 354 19.12 7.05 0.63
C GLY A 354 18.78 8.45 0.08
N HIS A 355 17.63 8.99 0.49
CA HIS A 355 17.21 10.35 0.13
C HIS A 355 16.30 10.89 1.23
N PRO A 356 16.61 12.03 1.86
CA PRO A 356 15.92 12.45 3.07
C PRO A 356 14.41 12.61 2.89
N VAL A 357 13.93 13.15 1.77
CA VAL A 357 12.48 13.31 1.54
C VAL A 357 11.81 11.95 1.30
N LYS A 358 12.39 11.09 0.47
CA LYS A 358 11.84 9.76 0.19
C LYS A 358 11.79 8.89 1.45
N ASP A 359 12.87 8.86 2.19
CA ASP A 359 12.99 8.06 3.40
C ASP A 359 12.02 8.57 4.48
N THR A 360 11.85 9.90 4.58
CA THR A 360 10.85 10.52 5.47
C THR A 360 9.42 10.14 5.06
N CYS A 361 9.10 10.09 3.76
CA CYS A 361 7.81 9.63 3.28
C CYS A 361 7.53 8.17 3.72
N PHE A 362 8.48 7.26 3.53
CA PHE A 362 8.32 5.87 3.94
C PHE A 362 8.20 5.72 5.47
N ALA A 363 8.97 6.48 6.24
CA ALA A 363 8.85 6.50 7.70
C ALA A 363 7.47 6.96 8.17
N ILE A 364 6.91 8.02 7.56
CA ILE A 364 5.54 8.47 7.84
C ILE A 364 4.52 7.39 7.50
N LEU A 365 4.65 6.75 6.32
CA LEU A 365 3.72 5.69 5.89
C LEU A 365 3.75 4.49 6.84
N PHE A 366 4.91 4.10 7.33
CA PHE A 366 5.01 3.07 8.36
C PHE A 366 4.34 3.50 9.67
N LEU A 367 4.72 4.66 10.20
CA LEU A 367 4.23 5.15 11.50
C LEU A 367 2.71 5.36 11.53
N THR A 368 2.14 5.76 10.40
CA THR A 368 0.68 5.96 10.26
C THR A 368 -0.08 4.66 10.05
N ARG A 369 0.61 3.53 9.86
CA ARG A 369 -0.01 2.28 9.41
C ARG A 369 -0.92 2.55 8.21
N ALA A 370 -0.28 3.08 7.15
CA ALA A 370 -0.95 3.69 6.01
C ALA A 370 -1.84 2.72 5.22
N THR A 371 -1.53 1.42 5.28
CA THR A 371 -2.20 0.37 4.51
C THR A 371 -3.42 -0.16 5.26
N ARG A 372 -4.55 -0.29 4.57
CA ARG A 372 -5.76 -0.89 5.15
C ARG A 372 -5.71 -2.43 5.06
N PRO A 373 -6.19 -3.15 6.08
CA PRO A 373 -6.29 -4.61 6.05
C PRO A 373 -7.17 -5.12 4.88
N ILE A 374 -6.91 -6.36 4.45
CA ILE A 374 -7.80 -7.09 3.56
C ILE A 374 -8.80 -7.84 4.44
N VAL A 375 -10.07 -7.45 4.35
CA VAL A 375 -11.16 -8.15 5.04
C VAL A 375 -11.56 -9.35 4.21
N TYR A 376 -11.34 -10.56 4.73
CA TYR A 376 -11.84 -11.79 4.13
C TYR A 376 -13.22 -12.07 4.71
N SER A 377 -14.26 -11.75 3.97
CA SER A 377 -15.64 -12.20 4.24
C SER A 377 -15.78 -13.63 3.74
N GLY A 378 -15.44 -14.62 4.57
CA GLY A 378 -15.52 -16.04 4.20
C GLY A 378 -16.90 -16.38 3.59
N HIS A 379 -16.89 -16.83 2.33
CA HIS A 379 -18.00 -17.52 1.68
C HIS A 379 -17.62 -18.98 1.55
#